data_1fb8ba88e1c27daf643ddb42de97a92d
#
_entry.id   1fb8ba88e1c27daf643ddb42de97a92d
#
_cell.length_a   1.000
_cell.length_b   1.000
_cell.length_c   1.000
_cell.angle_alpha   90.00
_cell.angle_beta   90.00
_cell.angle_gamma   90.00
#
_symmetry.space_group_name_H-M   'P 1'
#
loop_
_entity.id
_entity.type
_entity.pdbx_description
1 polymer ?
#
loop_
_entity_poly.entity_id
_entity_poly.type
_entity_poly.pdbx_seq_one_letter_code
_entity_poly.pdbx_strand_id
1 'polypeptide(L)'
;LHLLGFWWGDCSLSNTLFRRDAEGFAAYLVDAETGEFQKSLSDGQREHDLEIAHFNVAAELEDLQLSGVLFPGLDPIRASSALIKRYHRLWSALKERQVLDPHDRHAVERAMRQLHDLGFAVEEVSVLMDESDENSGKLYFQPKLVAAGYHKNRLRELTGMETEELQAKRLLASLDR
;
A
#
# COMPACT_ATOMS: atom_id res chain seq x y z
N LEU A 1 0.45 6.62 1.65
CA LEU A 1 0.26 7.85 2.41
C LEU A 1 1.49 8.13 3.27
N HIS A 2 1.84 7.31 4.26
CA HIS A 2 2.96 7.52 5.19
C HIS A 2 4.33 7.71 4.48
N LEU A 3 4.57 7.01 3.36
CA LEU A 3 5.79 7.20 2.55
C LEU A 3 5.91 8.62 1.96
N LEU A 4 4.78 9.27 1.74
CA LEU A 4 4.69 10.65 1.24
C LEU A 4 4.69 11.69 2.37
N GLY A 5 4.82 11.26 3.62
CA GLY A 5 4.73 12.14 4.78
C GLY A 5 3.31 12.56 5.14
N PHE A 6 2.29 11.87 4.64
CA PHE A 6 0.90 12.18 4.97
C PHE A 6 0.48 11.39 6.22
N TRP A 7 0.19 12.10 7.30
CA TRP A 7 -0.46 11.61 8.50
C TRP A 7 -1.97 11.84 8.35
N TRP A 8 -2.78 10.79 8.53
CA TRP A 8 -4.22 10.90 8.26
C TRP A 8 -5.00 11.37 9.49
N GLY A 9 -4.73 10.76 10.65
CA GLY A 9 -5.36 11.13 11.92
C GLY A 9 -6.80 10.64 12.10
N ASP A 10 -7.44 10.11 11.06
CA ASP A 10 -8.83 9.60 11.12
C ASP A 10 -9.07 8.45 10.13
N CYS A 11 -8.13 7.52 10.07
CA CYS A 11 -8.31 6.32 9.25
C CYS A 11 -9.43 5.43 9.79
N SER A 12 -10.46 5.21 8.95
CA SER A 12 -11.65 4.42 9.28
C SER A 12 -12.19 3.70 8.04
N LEU A 13 -13.16 2.80 8.20
CA LEU A 13 -13.84 2.16 7.07
C LEU A 13 -14.73 3.17 6.34
N SER A 14 -15.42 4.05 7.08
CA SER A 14 -16.30 5.08 6.51
C SER A 14 -15.51 6.10 5.68
N ASN A 15 -14.26 6.38 6.05
CA ASN A 15 -13.37 7.30 5.33
C ASN A 15 -12.53 6.62 4.24
N THR A 16 -12.81 5.34 3.96
CA THR A 16 -12.10 4.57 2.92
C THR A 16 -13.09 3.99 1.92
N LEU A 17 -13.02 4.43 0.66
CA LEU A 17 -13.76 3.81 -0.42
C LEU A 17 -12.93 2.75 -1.12
N PHE A 18 -13.56 1.63 -1.45
CA PHE A 18 -12.97 0.57 -2.23
C PHE A 18 -13.57 0.54 -3.62
N ARG A 19 -12.71 0.61 -4.63
CA ARG A 19 -13.10 0.46 -6.03
C ARG A 19 -12.48 -0.81 -6.59
N ARG A 20 -13.31 -1.62 -7.23
CA ARG A 20 -12.82 -2.77 -7.97
C ARG A 20 -12.27 -2.30 -9.32
N ASP A 21 -11.04 -2.65 -9.61
CA ASP A 21 -10.41 -2.49 -10.92
C ASP A 21 -10.07 -3.85 -11.54
N ALA A 22 -9.32 -3.85 -12.63
CA ALA A 22 -8.94 -5.08 -13.34
C ALA A 22 -8.00 -6.00 -12.53
N GLU A 23 -7.30 -5.47 -11.54
CA GLU A 23 -6.27 -6.18 -10.76
C GLU A 23 -6.71 -6.49 -9.32
N GLY A 24 -7.87 -5.96 -8.86
CA GLY A 24 -8.37 -6.19 -7.51
C GLY A 24 -9.17 -5.01 -6.95
N PHE A 25 -8.93 -4.71 -5.67
CA PHE A 25 -9.53 -3.58 -4.99
C PHE A 25 -8.51 -2.49 -4.73
N ALA A 26 -8.78 -1.29 -5.24
CA ALA A 26 -8.04 -0.09 -4.88
C ALA A 26 -8.78 0.66 -3.77
N ALA A 27 -8.05 1.10 -2.74
CA ALA A 27 -8.57 1.89 -1.65
C ALA A 27 -8.34 3.39 -1.93
N TYR A 28 -9.34 4.21 -1.66
CA TYR A 28 -9.30 5.65 -1.80
C TYR A 28 -9.71 6.31 -0.50
N LEU A 29 -8.92 7.25 -0.06
CA LEU A 29 -9.24 8.14 1.04
C LEU A 29 -10.28 9.16 0.55
N VAL A 30 -11.40 9.31 1.27
CA VAL A 30 -12.49 10.20 0.89
C VAL A 30 -12.64 11.40 1.80
N ASP A 31 -12.13 11.31 3.01
CA ASP A 31 -12.08 12.40 3.96
C ASP A 31 -10.64 12.60 4.45
N ALA A 32 -10.08 13.77 4.16
CA ALA A 32 -8.71 14.11 4.46
C ALA A 32 -8.59 15.42 5.26
N GLU A 33 -9.71 15.91 5.82
CA GLU A 33 -9.71 17.22 6.50
C GLU A 33 -8.87 17.22 7.78
N THR A 34 -8.71 16.06 8.42
CA THR A 34 -7.84 15.86 9.58
C THR A 34 -6.39 15.58 9.20
N GLY A 35 -6.13 15.34 7.91
CA GLY A 35 -4.84 14.91 7.42
C GLY A 35 -3.83 16.06 7.30
N GLU A 36 -2.57 15.74 7.58
CA GLU A 36 -1.47 16.68 7.50
C GLU A 36 -0.31 16.14 6.67
N PHE A 37 0.26 16.99 5.81
CA PHE A 37 1.51 16.69 5.13
C PHE A 37 2.71 17.17 5.92
N GLN A 38 3.66 16.29 6.13
CA GLN A 38 4.94 16.56 6.76
C GLN A 38 6.07 16.15 5.81
N LYS A 39 7.27 16.67 6.03
CA LYS A 39 8.44 16.30 5.23
C LYS A 39 8.72 14.79 5.32
N SER A 40 8.54 14.22 6.49
CA SER A 40 8.60 12.78 6.78
C SER A 40 7.89 12.54 8.11
N LEU A 41 7.27 11.37 8.26
CA LEU A 41 6.68 10.96 9.53
C LEU A 41 7.73 10.23 10.37
N SER A 42 7.74 10.53 11.67
CA SER A 42 8.47 9.72 12.65
C SER A 42 7.76 8.37 12.86
N ASP A 43 8.46 7.41 13.43
CA ASP A 43 7.88 6.12 13.77
C ASP A 43 6.71 6.27 14.75
N GLY A 44 6.84 7.16 15.76
CA GLY A 44 5.77 7.43 16.72
C GLY A 44 4.51 8.03 16.06
N GLN A 45 4.67 8.93 15.10
CA GLN A 45 3.52 9.49 14.37
C GLN A 45 2.81 8.42 13.54
N ARG A 46 3.57 7.54 12.87
CA ARG A 46 3.00 6.41 12.12
C ARG A 46 2.26 5.42 13.02
N GLU A 47 2.88 5.05 14.15
CA GLU A 47 2.25 4.14 15.10
C GLU A 47 0.96 4.74 15.68
N HIS A 48 0.96 6.03 16.01
CA HIS A 48 -0.24 6.72 16.49
C HIS A 48 -1.37 6.71 15.44
N ASP A 49 -1.06 6.96 14.18
CA ASP A 49 -2.05 6.88 13.09
C ASP A 49 -2.60 5.45 12.93
N LEU A 50 -1.75 4.44 13.11
CA LEU A 50 -2.16 3.03 13.10
C LEU A 50 -3.02 2.64 14.31
N GLU A 51 -2.77 3.20 15.48
CA GLU A 51 -3.60 3.01 16.66
C GLU A 51 -5.01 3.57 16.46
N ILE A 52 -5.11 4.78 15.88
CA ILE A 52 -6.40 5.38 15.50
C ILE A 52 -7.12 4.47 14.48
N ALA A 53 -6.42 4.04 13.44
CA ALA A 53 -6.97 3.13 12.44
C ALA A 53 -7.46 1.81 13.04
N HIS A 54 -6.69 1.23 13.96
CA HIS A 54 -7.06 -0.01 14.66
C HIS A 54 -8.35 0.15 15.46
N PHE A 55 -8.44 1.24 16.23
CA PHE A 55 -9.61 1.53 17.05
C PHE A 55 -10.85 1.79 16.19
N ASN A 56 -10.76 2.71 15.23
CA ASN A 56 -11.89 3.08 14.37
C ASN A 56 -12.41 1.90 13.55
N VAL A 57 -11.51 1.13 12.91
CA VAL A 57 -11.90 -0.04 12.12
C VAL A 57 -12.54 -1.12 12.99
N ALA A 58 -12.03 -1.37 14.21
CA ALA A 58 -12.63 -2.34 15.12
C ALA A 58 -14.04 -1.91 15.53
N ALA A 59 -14.22 -0.65 15.95
CA ALA A 59 -15.50 -0.10 16.38
C ALA A 59 -16.55 -0.15 15.25
N GLU A 60 -16.19 0.30 14.05
CA GLU A 60 -17.11 0.28 12.89
C GLU A 60 -17.47 -1.16 12.47
N LEU A 61 -16.56 -2.11 12.56
CA LEU A 61 -16.86 -3.53 12.33
C LEU A 61 -17.80 -4.10 13.40
N GLU A 62 -17.66 -3.70 14.66
CA GLU A 62 -18.60 -4.08 15.72
C GLU A 62 -20.00 -3.51 15.45
N ASP A 63 -20.11 -2.24 15.07
CA ASP A 63 -21.39 -1.61 14.73
C ASP A 63 -22.06 -2.32 13.54
N LEU A 64 -21.31 -2.68 12.51
CA LEU A 64 -21.81 -3.45 11.37
C LEU A 64 -22.23 -4.87 11.76
N GLN A 65 -21.57 -5.47 12.74
CA GLN A 65 -21.92 -6.78 13.24
C GLN A 65 -23.23 -6.73 14.09
N LEU A 66 -23.34 -5.72 14.96
CA LEU A 66 -24.55 -5.49 15.76
C LEU A 66 -25.77 -5.16 14.90
N SER A 67 -25.57 -4.46 13.79
CA SER A 67 -26.63 -4.16 12.82
C SER A 67 -27.00 -5.36 11.92
N GLY A 68 -26.32 -6.49 12.04
CA GLY A 68 -26.59 -7.71 11.25
C GLY A 68 -26.09 -7.64 9.80
N VAL A 69 -25.26 -6.66 9.45
CA VAL A 69 -24.68 -6.50 8.09
C VAL A 69 -23.52 -7.48 7.88
N LEU A 70 -22.73 -7.73 8.93
CA LEU A 70 -21.60 -8.66 8.86
C LEU A 70 -22.02 -10.07 9.33
N PHE A 71 -21.36 -11.06 8.74
CA PHE A 71 -21.58 -12.45 9.18
C PHE A 71 -21.04 -12.66 10.62
N PRO A 72 -21.71 -13.50 11.43
CA PRO A 72 -21.39 -13.66 12.87
C PRO A 72 -20.00 -14.23 13.17
N GLY A 73 -19.30 -14.77 12.19
CA GLY A 73 -17.96 -15.37 12.39
C GLY A 73 -16.79 -14.41 12.25
N LEU A 74 -17.03 -13.14 11.91
CA LEU A 74 -15.98 -12.13 11.86
C LEU A 74 -15.73 -11.59 13.28
N ASP A 75 -14.47 -11.63 13.71
CA ASP A 75 -14.00 -10.98 14.93
C ASP A 75 -13.42 -9.60 14.55
N PRO A 76 -14.07 -8.48 14.94
CA PRO A 76 -13.66 -7.12 14.60
C PRO A 76 -12.26 -6.77 15.05
N ILE A 77 -11.90 -7.12 16.30
CA ILE A 77 -10.59 -6.84 16.87
C ILE A 77 -9.51 -7.64 16.15
N ARG A 78 -9.77 -8.89 15.85
CA ARG A 78 -8.84 -9.73 15.10
C ARG A 78 -8.65 -9.25 13.67
N ALA A 79 -9.71 -8.77 13.03
CA ALA A 79 -9.67 -8.23 11.67
C ALA A 79 -8.84 -6.95 11.61
N SER A 80 -9.10 -5.99 12.49
CA SER A 80 -8.33 -4.75 12.57
C SER A 80 -6.87 -4.99 12.94
N SER A 81 -6.58 -5.90 13.88
CA SER A 81 -5.20 -6.31 14.22
C SER A 81 -4.48 -6.97 13.04
N ALA A 82 -5.18 -7.71 12.19
CA ALA A 82 -4.59 -8.29 10.97
C ALA A 82 -4.21 -7.23 9.95
N LEU A 83 -4.98 -6.14 9.84
CA LEU A 83 -4.65 -4.96 9.02
C LEU A 83 -3.32 -4.33 9.47
N ILE A 84 -3.19 -4.05 10.77
CA ILE A 84 -1.97 -3.46 11.33
C ILE A 84 -0.74 -4.36 11.10
N LYS A 85 -0.89 -5.68 11.32
CA LYS A 85 0.19 -6.64 11.02
C LYS A 85 0.60 -6.64 9.54
N ARG A 86 -0.37 -6.50 8.63
CA ARG A 86 -0.07 -6.38 7.18
C ARG A 86 0.65 -5.09 6.87
N TYR A 87 0.24 -3.97 7.48
CA TYR A 87 0.94 -2.71 7.34
C TYR A 87 2.41 -2.82 7.75
N HIS A 88 2.69 -3.37 8.95
CA HIS A 88 4.08 -3.52 9.41
C HIS A 88 4.91 -4.38 8.47
N ARG A 89 4.37 -5.50 7.98
CA ARG A 89 5.07 -6.35 6.99
C ARG A 89 5.38 -5.57 5.72
N LEU A 90 4.41 -4.80 5.23
CA LEU A 90 4.60 -3.96 4.06
C LEU A 90 5.66 -2.88 4.31
N TRP A 91 5.57 -2.18 5.45
CA TRP A 91 6.52 -1.14 5.81
C TRP A 91 7.95 -1.67 5.91
N SER A 92 8.14 -2.81 6.57
CA SER A 92 9.46 -3.48 6.63
C SER A 92 9.96 -3.84 5.24
N ALA A 93 9.12 -4.43 4.39
CA ALA A 93 9.50 -4.79 3.03
C ALA A 93 9.93 -3.57 2.18
N LEU A 94 9.34 -2.38 2.46
CA LEU A 94 9.61 -1.15 1.72
C LEU A 94 10.81 -0.36 2.25
N LYS A 95 11.09 -0.44 3.55
CA LYS A 95 12.08 0.41 4.23
C LYS A 95 13.32 -0.32 4.69
N GLU A 96 13.20 -1.59 5.02
CA GLU A 96 14.34 -2.37 5.49
C GLU A 96 15.20 -2.84 4.31
N ARG A 97 16.50 -2.76 4.51
CA ARG A 97 17.44 -3.36 3.57
C ARG A 97 17.31 -4.88 3.66
N GLN A 98 16.79 -5.50 2.62
CA GLN A 98 16.72 -6.95 2.56
C GLN A 98 18.10 -7.52 2.23
N VAL A 99 18.59 -8.39 3.09
CA VAL A 99 19.81 -9.15 2.82
C VAL A 99 19.45 -10.25 1.81
N LEU A 100 20.11 -10.24 0.67
CA LEU A 100 19.95 -11.26 -0.34
C LEU A 100 21.11 -12.25 -0.27
N ASP A 101 20.83 -13.54 -0.49
CA ASP A 101 21.86 -14.54 -0.69
C ASP A 101 22.54 -14.33 -2.06
N PRO A 102 23.86 -14.06 -2.13
CA PRO A 102 24.57 -13.85 -3.39
C PRO A 102 24.52 -15.07 -4.33
N HIS A 103 24.31 -16.25 -3.77
CA HIS A 103 24.23 -17.51 -4.52
C HIS A 103 22.81 -17.78 -5.08
N ASP A 104 21.81 -17.03 -4.61
CA ASP A 104 20.45 -17.14 -5.09
C ASP A 104 20.18 -16.19 -6.25
N ARG A 105 20.33 -16.70 -7.47
CA ARG A 105 20.13 -15.94 -8.73
C ARG A 105 18.74 -15.32 -8.88
N HIS A 106 17.75 -15.84 -8.15
CA HIS A 106 16.37 -15.39 -8.22
C HIS A 106 15.93 -14.54 -7.02
N ALA A 107 16.84 -14.25 -6.07
CA ALA A 107 16.49 -13.49 -4.87
C ALA A 107 15.95 -12.09 -5.21
N VAL A 108 16.59 -11.38 -6.11
CA VAL A 108 16.17 -10.04 -6.59
C VAL A 108 14.80 -10.11 -7.27
N GLU A 109 14.62 -11.07 -8.17
CA GLU A 109 13.33 -11.22 -8.88
C GLU A 109 12.19 -11.53 -7.92
N ARG A 110 12.42 -12.38 -6.91
CA ARG A 110 11.40 -12.67 -5.89
C ARG A 110 11.07 -11.44 -5.05
N ALA A 111 12.07 -10.66 -4.62
CA ALA A 111 11.86 -9.44 -3.87
C ALA A 111 11.08 -8.40 -4.70
N MET A 112 11.43 -8.23 -5.96
CA MET A 112 10.69 -7.35 -6.88
C MET A 112 9.25 -7.82 -7.08
N ARG A 113 9.04 -9.13 -7.27
CA ARG A 113 7.69 -9.69 -7.42
C ARG A 113 6.84 -9.49 -6.17
N GLN A 114 7.41 -9.66 -4.98
CA GLN A 114 6.70 -9.40 -3.73
C GLN A 114 6.25 -7.93 -3.62
N LEU A 115 7.09 -6.97 -4.01
CA LEU A 115 6.71 -5.55 -4.01
C LEU A 115 5.64 -5.26 -5.07
N HIS A 116 5.75 -5.89 -6.24
CA HIS A 116 4.74 -5.78 -7.29
C HIS A 116 3.38 -6.36 -6.85
N ASP A 117 3.37 -7.53 -6.20
CA ASP A 117 2.15 -8.15 -5.66
C ASP A 117 1.51 -7.31 -4.54
N LEU A 118 2.31 -6.45 -3.87
CA LEU A 118 1.84 -5.47 -2.90
C LEU A 118 1.37 -4.15 -3.54
N GLY A 119 1.39 -4.04 -4.88
CA GLY A 119 0.91 -2.88 -5.63
C GLY A 119 1.93 -1.76 -5.82
N PHE A 120 3.23 -2.03 -5.62
CA PHE A 120 4.29 -1.04 -5.80
C PHE A 120 5.06 -1.25 -7.09
N ALA A 121 5.20 -0.18 -7.88
CA ALA A 121 6.15 -0.16 -8.99
C ALA A 121 7.56 0.11 -8.44
N VAL A 122 8.51 -0.70 -8.86
CA VAL A 122 9.93 -0.51 -8.57
C VAL A 122 10.56 0.11 -9.82
N GLU A 123 10.93 1.40 -9.75
CA GLU A 123 11.60 2.07 -10.88
C GLU A 123 13.07 1.65 -10.99
N GLU A 124 13.71 1.48 -9.84
CA GLU A 124 15.14 1.23 -9.78
C GLU A 124 15.45 0.34 -8.57
N VAL A 125 16.32 -0.60 -8.77
CA VAL A 125 16.84 -1.46 -7.72
C VAL A 125 18.32 -1.16 -7.54
N SER A 126 18.70 -0.72 -6.35
CA SER A 126 20.10 -0.64 -5.97
C SER A 126 20.47 -1.92 -5.25
N VAL A 127 21.42 -2.65 -5.80
CA VAL A 127 22.06 -3.78 -5.13
C VAL A 127 23.40 -3.28 -4.59
N LEU A 128 23.50 -3.17 -3.28
CA LEU A 128 24.70 -2.68 -2.60
C LEU A 128 25.45 -3.86 -1.99
N MET A 129 26.75 -3.91 -2.21
CA MET A 129 27.63 -4.81 -1.47
C MET A 129 28.04 -4.16 -0.15
N ASP A 130 28.13 -4.93 0.91
CA ASP A 130 28.68 -4.45 2.18
C ASP A 130 30.20 -4.36 2.05
N GLU A 131 30.70 -3.12 1.92
CA GLU A 131 32.14 -2.84 1.84
C GLU A 131 32.84 -2.97 3.20
N SER A 132 32.08 -3.07 4.32
CA SER A 132 32.63 -3.14 5.67
C SER A 132 33.10 -4.55 6.06
N ASP A 133 32.71 -5.58 5.30
CA ASP A 133 33.09 -6.98 5.56
C ASP A 133 33.43 -7.69 4.25
N GLU A 134 34.68 -7.53 3.80
CA GLU A 134 35.23 -8.12 2.56
C GLU A 134 35.01 -9.65 2.44
N ASN A 135 34.61 -10.31 3.54
CA ASN A 135 34.43 -11.77 3.58
C ASN A 135 32.98 -12.23 3.68
N SER A 136 32.00 -11.32 3.84
CA SER A 136 30.58 -11.73 4.03
C SER A 136 29.78 -11.84 2.74
N GLY A 137 30.22 -11.17 1.67
CA GLY A 137 29.55 -11.23 0.36
C GLY A 137 28.05 -10.91 0.38
N LYS A 138 27.57 -10.24 1.44
CA LYS A 138 26.15 -9.93 1.59
C LYS A 138 25.71 -8.88 0.58
N LEU A 139 24.65 -9.17 -0.15
CA LEU A 139 24.00 -8.25 -1.05
C LEU A 139 22.78 -7.63 -0.34
N TYR A 140 22.68 -6.32 -0.40
CA TYR A 140 21.52 -5.58 0.10
C TYR A 140 20.66 -5.11 -1.05
N PHE A 141 19.39 -5.47 -0.97
CA PHE A 141 18.36 -5.01 -1.89
C PHE A 141 17.70 -3.77 -1.33
N GLN A 142 17.73 -2.68 -2.06
CA GLN A 142 17.07 -1.43 -1.72
C GLN A 142 16.26 -0.95 -2.93
N PRO A 143 14.92 -1.12 -2.91
CA PRO A 143 14.07 -0.65 -3.98
C PRO A 143 13.89 0.86 -3.90
N LYS A 144 13.97 1.54 -5.04
CA LYS A 144 13.48 2.90 -5.20
C LYS A 144 12.03 2.85 -5.64
N LEU A 145 11.15 3.21 -4.73
CA LEU A 145 9.72 3.13 -4.95
C LEU A 145 9.19 4.34 -5.69
N VAL A 146 8.28 4.10 -6.61
CA VAL A 146 7.44 5.16 -7.20
C VAL A 146 6.18 5.27 -6.38
N ALA A 147 6.03 6.36 -5.67
CA ALA A 147 4.99 6.53 -4.66
C ALA A 147 3.59 6.81 -5.21
N ALA A 148 3.41 7.19 -6.47
CA ALA A 148 2.10 7.52 -7.02
C ALA A 148 2.01 7.19 -8.50
N GLY A 149 0.94 6.51 -8.87
CA GLY A 149 0.63 6.27 -10.28
C GLY A 149 0.80 4.83 -10.75
N TYR A 150 1.03 3.87 -9.84
CA TYR A 150 1.16 2.47 -10.24
C TYR A 150 -0.03 2.01 -11.11
N HIS A 151 -1.25 2.20 -10.64
CA HIS A 151 -2.45 1.84 -11.39
C HIS A 151 -2.61 2.66 -12.68
N LYS A 152 -2.22 3.93 -12.67
CA LYS A 152 -2.24 4.81 -13.85
C LYS A 152 -1.21 4.35 -14.88
N ASN A 153 0.02 4.06 -14.45
CA ASN A 153 1.08 3.55 -15.31
C ASN A 153 0.74 2.16 -15.86
N ARG A 154 0.22 1.28 -15.00
CA ARG A 154 -0.19 -0.07 -15.40
C ARG A 154 -1.34 -0.04 -16.42
N LEU A 155 -2.32 0.84 -16.21
CA LEU A 155 -3.40 1.03 -17.16
C LEU A 155 -2.89 1.54 -18.50
N ARG A 156 -1.94 2.51 -18.49
CA ARG A 156 -1.30 3.01 -19.70
C ARG A 156 -0.50 1.94 -20.43
N GLU A 157 0.26 1.11 -19.72
CA GLU A 157 0.98 -0.03 -20.29
C GLU A 157 0.05 -1.04 -20.97
N LEU A 158 -1.06 -1.38 -20.32
CA LEU A 158 -2.03 -2.36 -20.82
C LEU A 158 -2.91 -1.84 -21.95
N THR A 159 -3.25 -0.57 -21.94
CA THR A 159 -4.23 0.01 -22.86
C THR A 159 -3.65 1.02 -23.85
N GLY A 160 -2.42 1.49 -23.61
CA GLY A 160 -1.81 2.59 -24.35
C GLY A 160 -2.49 3.95 -24.12
N MET A 161 -3.42 4.06 -23.16
CA MET A 161 -4.22 5.25 -22.92
C MET A 161 -4.04 5.78 -21.51
N GLU A 162 -4.06 7.11 -21.36
CA GLU A 162 -4.15 7.75 -20.05
C GLU A 162 -5.53 7.55 -19.40
N THR A 163 -5.59 7.62 -18.07
CA THR A 163 -6.82 7.39 -17.30
C THR A 163 -7.92 8.37 -17.69
N GLU A 164 -7.55 9.63 -17.93
CA GLU A 164 -8.44 10.71 -18.35
C GLU A 164 -9.05 10.44 -19.73
N GLU A 165 -8.28 9.93 -20.67
CA GLU A 165 -8.77 9.55 -22.02
C GLU A 165 -9.75 8.38 -21.96
N LEU A 166 -9.49 7.39 -21.10
CA LEU A 166 -10.40 6.27 -20.91
C LEU A 166 -11.72 6.70 -20.26
N GLN A 167 -11.68 7.63 -19.31
CA GLN A 167 -12.87 8.20 -18.70
C GLN A 167 -13.68 9.03 -19.71
N ALA A 168 -13.01 9.87 -20.50
CA ALA A 168 -13.64 10.66 -21.55
C ALA A 168 -14.31 9.77 -22.60
N LYS A 169 -13.67 8.71 -23.06
CA LYS A 169 -14.26 7.74 -24.01
C LYS A 169 -15.46 7.02 -23.42
N ARG A 170 -15.45 6.65 -22.13
CA ARG A 170 -16.58 6.03 -21.47
C ARG A 170 -17.77 7.00 -21.35
N LEU A 171 -17.50 8.26 -20.98
CA LEU A 171 -18.52 9.30 -20.90
C LEU A 171 -19.17 9.55 -22.28
N LEU A 172 -18.36 9.71 -23.32
CA LEU A 172 -18.88 9.88 -24.70
C LEU A 172 -19.72 8.69 -25.14
N ALA A 173 -19.25 7.46 -24.91
CA ALA A 173 -20.02 6.25 -25.25
C ALA A 173 -21.32 6.10 -24.43
N SER A 174 -21.46 6.75 -23.29
CA SER A 174 -22.70 6.79 -22.50
C SER A 174 -23.68 7.85 -22.95
N LEU A 175 -23.19 8.90 -23.63
CA LEU A 175 -24.02 9.98 -24.19
C LEU A 175 -24.60 9.61 -25.57
N ASP A 176 -23.98 8.68 -26.27
CA ASP A 176 -24.41 8.18 -27.59
C ASP A 176 -25.45 7.04 -27.49
N ARG A 177 -25.98 6.74 -26.29
CA ARG A 177 -27.03 5.77 -26.01
C ARG A 177 -28.33 6.46 -25.56
#